data_d30e2bb40f1dbaacf86db53dd6377507
#
_entry.id   d30e2bb40f1dbaacf86db53dd6377507
#
_cell.length_a   1.000
_cell.length_b   1.000
_cell.length_c   1.000
_cell.angle_alpha   90.00
_cell.angle_beta   90.00
_cell.angle_gamma   90.00
#
_symmetry.space_group_name_H-M   'P 1'
#
loop_
_entity.id
_entity.type
_entity.pdbx_description
1 polymer ?
#
loop_
_entity_poly.entity_id
_entity_poly.type
_entity_poly.pdbx_seq_one_letter_code
_entity_poly.pdbx_strand_id
1 'polypeptide(L)'
;MTNSYDKSYLKIALPAAFEGLFMILLASTDLIMVGTLGAFPIAAVSIFAQPRLVLLCFSRSLASSVTLLVSRKADEAGKEAASSIMKKSLTVCALLLGMLHILFFLFLEDILYLMGATPDYISLAMDYSVPALIATYFTSLTLILQAVQLGYGKTAVIMKTNVAGNIINVILNFILIFGIGPVPAMGVAGAAIGTVFATLFTLIATAAILRGDGFFAESSYVPDKDYFRQILPIFGSILSEQGSERAGMVIFSRMAAGLGPIPFAIHSVCMNICDIYWDFITGFGKASMVTAGQSCGRGSGRTAEVAAYSFFSVTLLRPIMTGLFLYGFGLGLTGVWMALVLDQMIRATCAIYFMRKLKARGWDRILADMA
;
A
#
# COMPACT_ATOMS: atom_id res chain seq x y z
N MET A 1 -15.29 32.12 -11.17
CA MET A 1 -14.24 31.64 -10.23
C MET A 1 -14.11 30.10 -10.20
N THR A 2 -15.18 29.31 -10.40
CA THR A 2 -15.16 27.83 -10.41
C THR A 2 -14.23 27.21 -11.45
N ASN A 3 -14.08 27.81 -12.65
CA ASN A 3 -13.33 27.24 -13.77
C ASN A 3 -11.79 27.22 -13.62
N SER A 4 -11.21 27.99 -12.70
CA SER A 4 -9.76 28.03 -12.45
C SER A 4 -9.30 26.99 -11.43
N TYR A 5 -10.11 26.79 -10.36
CA TYR A 5 -9.84 25.75 -9.34
C TYR A 5 -10.00 24.35 -9.90
N ASP A 6 -11.05 24.11 -10.74
CA ASP A 6 -11.29 22.83 -11.37
C ASP A 6 -10.14 22.42 -12.30
N LYS A 7 -9.59 23.39 -13.06
CA LYS A 7 -8.41 23.15 -13.93
C LYS A 7 -7.15 22.86 -13.12
N SER A 8 -6.95 23.53 -11.99
CA SER A 8 -5.79 23.29 -11.11
C SER A 8 -5.86 21.94 -10.44
N TYR A 9 -7.05 21.55 -9.94
CA TYR A 9 -7.30 20.24 -9.37
C TYR A 9 -7.08 19.11 -10.37
N LEU A 10 -7.64 19.22 -11.58
CA LEU A 10 -7.50 18.21 -12.62
C LEU A 10 -6.04 18.04 -13.10
N LYS A 11 -5.23 19.11 -13.08
CA LYS A 11 -3.80 19.03 -13.39
C LYS A 11 -3.02 18.14 -12.40
N ILE A 12 -3.49 18.03 -11.15
CA ILE A 12 -2.88 17.17 -10.13
C ILE A 12 -3.56 15.79 -10.11
N ALA A 13 -4.88 15.77 -10.22
CA ALA A 13 -5.69 14.56 -10.07
C ALA A 13 -5.51 13.58 -11.25
N LEU A 14 -5.54 14.05 -12.48
CA LEU A 14 -5.40 13.19 -13.66
C LEU A 14 -4.05 12.48 -13.73
N PRO A 15 -2.90 13.15 -13.57
CA PRO A 15 -1.61 12.45 -13.54
C PRO A 15 -1.52 11.44 -12.41
N ALA A 16 -2.02 11.76 -11.21
CA ALA A 16 -2.00 10.84 -10.07
C ALA A 16 -2.92 9.62 -10.28
N ALA A 17 -4.09 9.81 -10.91
CA ALA A 17 -5.02 8.73 -11.24
C ALA A 17 -4.45 7.82 -12.34
N PHE A 18 -3.87 8.40 -13.38
CA PHE A 18 -3.22 7.64 -14.47
C PHE A 18 -1.95 6.93 -13.97
N GLU A 19 -1.19 7.55 -13.05
CA GLU A 19 -0.06 6.87 -12.39
C GLU A 19 -0.53 5.61 -11.67
N GLY A 20 -1.56 5.72 -10.82
CA GLY A 20 -2.13 4.57 -10.11
C GLY A 20 -2.59 3.48 -11.08
N LEU A 21 -3.33 3.86 -12.12
CA LEU A 21 -3.78 2.93 -13.16
C LEU A 21 -2.60 2.24 -13.86
N PHE A 22 -1.57 2.98 -14.24
CA PHE A 22 -0.42 2.43 -14.93
C PHE A 22 0.37 1.47 -14.05
N MET A 23 0.53 1.82 -12.76
CA MET A 23 1.23 1.00 -11.78
C MET A 23 0.52 -0.33 -11.55
N ILE A 24 -0.81 -0.32 -11.40
CA ILE A 24 -1.57 -1.58 -11.18
C ILE A 24 -1.63 -2.43 -12.45
N LEU A 25 -1.71 -1.83 -13.64
CA LEU A 25 -1.65 -2.58 -14.89
C LEU A 25 -0.31 -3.31 -15.06
N LEU A 26 0.80 -2.66 -14.72
CA LEU A 26 2.12 -3.29 -14.72
C LEU A 26 2.20 -4.41 -13.66
N ALA A 27 1.69 -4.19 -12.45
CA ALA A 27 1.64 -5.21 -11.41
C ALA A 27 0.73 -6.39 -11.80
N SER A 28 -0.36 -6.13 -12.55
CA SER A 28 -1.24 -7.17 -13.06
C SER A 28 -0.55 -8.07 -14.09
N THR A 29 0.46 -7.56 -14.78
CA THR A 29 1.26 -8.35 -15.73
C THR A 29 1.96 -9.52 -15.03
N ASP A 30 2.42 -9.33 -13.80
CA ASP A 30 3.04 -10.39 -13.00
C ASP A 30 2.04 -11.52 -12.72
N LEU A 31 0.81 -11.16 -12.32
CA LEU A 31 -0.24 -12.14 -12.07
C LEU A 31 -0.67 -12.87 -13.35
N ILE A 32 -0.71 -12.17 -14.48
CA ILE A 32 -0.99 -12.77 -15.80
C ILE A 32 0.10 -13.76 -16.19
N MET A 33 1.38 -13.39 -16.04
CA MET A 33 2.50 -14.28 -16.33
C MET A 33 2.48 -15.54 -15.47
N VAL A 34 2.27 -15.38 -14.15
CA VAL A 34 2.13 -16.52 -13.22
C VAL A 34 0.88 -17.34 -13.56
N GLY A 35 -0.18 -16.70 -14.01
CA GLY A 35 -1.44 -17.33 -14.42
C GLY A 35 -1.30 -18.33 -15.56
N THR A 36 -0.32 -18.12 -16.46
CA THR A 36 -0.02 -19.08 -17.53
C THR A 36 0.52 -20.41 -17.03
N LEU A 37 1.05 -20.44 -15.79
CA LEU A 37 1.55 -21.65 -15.13
C LEU A 37 0.45 -22.49 -14.47
N GLY A 38 -0.77 -21.92 -14.30
CA GLY A 38 -1.93 -22.60 -13.75
C GLY A 38 -2.50 -21.99 -12.46
N ALA A 39 -3.54 -22.64 -11.91
CA ALA A 39 -4.26 -22.13 -10.75
C ALA A 39 -3.47 -22.25 -9.44
N PHE A 40 -2.71 -23.31 -9.23
CA PHE A 40 -1.88 -23.47 -8.03
C PHE A 40 -0.79 -22.39 -7.90
N PRO A 41 -0.02 -22.05 -8.96
CA PRO A 41 0.86 -20.89 -8.96
C PRO A 41 0.18 -19.57 -8.59
N ILE A 42 -1.01 -19.30 -9.13
CA ILE A 42 -1.79 -18.10 -8.76
C ILE A 42 -2.12 -18.12 -7.25
N ALA A 43 -2.63 -19.24 -6.72
CA ALA A 43 -2.94 -19.39 -5.31
C ALA A 43 -1.69 -19.20 -4.43
N ALA A 44 -0.53 -19.77 -4.85
CA ALA A 44 0.74 -19.66 -4.16
C ALA A 44 1.27 -18.23 -4.06
N VAL A 45 1.15 -17.45 -5.12
CA VAL A 45 1.51 -16.01 -5.10
C VAL A 45 0.52 -15.23 -4.24
N SER A 46 -0.76 -15.52 -4.38
CA SER A 46 -1.84 -14.75 -3.75
C SER A 46 -1.94 -14.98 -2.25
N ILE A 47 -1.55 -16.16 -1.75
CA ILE A 47 -1.61 -16.46 -0.30
C ILE A 47 -0.67 -15.56 0.51
N PHE A 48 0.46 -15.15 -0.07
CA PHE A 48 1.41 -14.23 0.56
C PHE A 48 0.99 -12.76 0.47
N ALA A 49 0.01 -12.42 -0.37
CA ALA A 49 -0.39 -11.02 -0.59
C ALA A 49 -0.79 -10.31 0.72
N GLN A 50 -1.63 -10.92 1.56
CA GLN A 50 -2.06 -10.30 2.82
C GLN A 50 -0.93 -10.21 3.86
N PRO A 51 -0.13 -11.26 4.15
CA PRO A 51 1.07 -11.14 4.99
C PRO A 51 2.02 -10.00 4.55
N ARG A 52 2.29 -9.90 3.25
CA ARG A 52 3.08 -8.80 2.68
C ARG A 52 2.46 -7.43 2.96
N LEU A 53 1.14 -7.29 2.79
CA LEU A 53 0.45 -6.03 3.02
C LEU A 53 0.39 -5.65 4.50
N VAL A 54 0.40 -6.62 5.43
CA VAL A 54 0.56 -6.36 6.87
C VAL A 54 1.94 -5.73 7.14
N LEU A 55 3.02 -6.29 6.59
CA LEU A 55 4.37 -5.70 6.70
C LEU A 55 4.42 -4.28 6.11
N LEU A 56 3.84 -4.10 4.92
CA LEU A 56 3.79 -2.79 4.26
C LEU A 56 2.90 -1.77 4.99
N CYS A 57 1.93 -2.20 5.79
CA CYS A 57 1.13 -1.30 6.62
C CYS A 57 2.00 -0.49 7.59
N PHE A 58 2.96 -1.13 8.25
CA PHE A 58 3.93 -0.44 9.12
C PHE A 58 4.79 0.56 8.35
N SER A 59 5.33 0.13 7.21
CA SER A 59 6.18 0.98 6.36
C SER A 59 5.43 2.20 5.82
N ARG A 60 4.22 1.97 5.33
CA ARG A 60 3.35 3.04 4.78
C ARG A 60 2.93 4.03 5.86
N SER A 61 2.59 3.55 7.05
CA SER A 61 2.24 4.41 8.18
C SER A 61 3.42 5.28 8.62
N LEU A 62 4.62 4.70 8.67
CA LEU A 62 5.84 5.45 8.97
C LEU A 62 6.16 6.46 7.86
N ALA A 63 6.11 6.05 6.60
CA ALA A 63 6.34 6.92 5.45
C ALA A 63 5.35 8.09 5.40
N SER A 64 4.06 7.87 5.65
CA SER A 64 3.05 8.92 5.72
C SER A 64 3.35 9.92 6.84
N SER A 65 3.81 9.42 8.01
CA SER A 65 4.23 10.26 9.14
C SER A 65 5.45 11.12 8.79
N VAL A 66 6.43 10.53 8.11
CA VAL A 66 7.62 11.24 7.60
C VAL A 66 7.21 12.32 6.61
N THR A 67 6.35 11.99 5.65
CA THR A 67 5.82 12.96 4.66
C THR A 67 5.20 14.15 5.36
N LEU A 68 4.36 13.92 6.36
CA LEU A 68 3.68 14.99 7.10
C LEU A 68 4.67 15.85 7.90
N LEU A 69 5.66 15.24 8.57
CA LEU A 69 6.67 15.98 9.31
C LEU A 69 7.58 16.79 8.38
N VAL A 70 8.00 16.21 7.27
CA VAL A 70 8.83 16.89 6.27
C VAL A 70 8.08 18.04 5.63
N SER A 71 6.82 17.85 5.23
CA SER A 71 6.02 18.92 4.61
C SER A 71 5.81 20.11 5.56
N ARG A 72 5.66 19.87 6.88
CA ARG A 72 5.53 20.94 7.89
C ARG A 72 6.82 21.73 8.10
N LYS A 73 7.98 21.06 8.00
CA LYS A 73 9.30 21.66 8.26
C LYS A 73 10.01 22.14 7.00
N ALA A 74 9.52 21.80 5.81
CA ALA A 74 10.13 22.19 4.55
C ALA A 74 10.26 23.71 4.38
N ASP A 75 9.27 24.44 4.87
CA ASP A 75 9.23 25.91 4.79
C ASP A 75 10.04 26.60 5.91
N GLU A 76 10.17 25.96 7.09
CA GLU A 76 10.73 26.60 8.29
C GLU A 76 12.23 26.28 8.52
N ALA A 77 12.66 25.04 8.30
CA ALA A 77 13.97 24.54 8.72
C ALA A 77 14.84 23.97 7.57
N GLY A 78 14.38 24.08 6.34
CA GLY A 78 15.15 23.72 5.15
C GLY A 78 15.48 22.23 5.00
N LYS A 79 16.43 21.92 4.10
CA LYS A 79 16.82 20.55 3.73
C LYS A 79 17.50 19.78 4.86
N GLU A 80 18.17 20.46 5.81
CA GLU A 80 18.86 19.78 6.92
C GLU A 80 17.91 19.08 7.88
N ALA A 81 16.80 19.74 8.24
CA ALA A 81 15.78 19.13 9.08
C ALA A 81 15.11 17.93 8.39
N ALA A 82 14.82 18.04 7.10
CA ALA A 82 14.28 16.94 6.32
C ALA A 82 15.28 15.77 6.21
N SER A 83 16.57 16.05 6.01
CA SER A 83 17.65 15.06 6.02
C SER A 83 17.72 14.32 7.36
N SER A 84 17.66 15.06 8.46
CA SER A 84 17.68 14.47 9.82
C SER A 84 16.46 13.54 10.04
N ILE A 85 15.26 14.02 9.71
CA ILE A 85 14.03 13.19 9.80
C ILE A 85 14.16 11.94 8.93
N MET A 86 14.63 12.08 7.69
CA MET A 86 14.84 10.97 6.76
C MET A 86 15.75 9.90 7.32
N LYS A 87 16.96 10.29 7.77
CA LYS A 87 17.97 9.36 8.26
C LYS A 87 17.50 8.63 9.53
N LYS A 88 16.93 9.36 10.49
CA LYS A 88 16.38 8.77 11.72
C LYS A 88 15.24 7.80 11.40
N SER A 89 14.32 8.18 10.46
CA SER A 89 13.23 7.31 10.04
C SER A 89 13.73 6.08 9.26
N LEU A 90 14.79 6.24 8.45
CA LEU A 90 15.41 5.13 7.73
C LEU A 90 16.02 4.13 8.71
N THR A 91 16.69 4.60 9.77
CA THR A 91 17.24 3.74 10.83
C THR A 91 16.12 3.00 11.58
N VAL A 92 15.06 3.70 11.98
CA VAL A 92 13.90 3.07 12.64
C VAL A 92 13.24 2.03 11.71
N CYS A 93 13.05 2.38 10.45
CA CYS A 93 12.51 1.45 9.45
C CYS A 93 13.41 0.23 9.28
N ALA A 94 14.71 0.42 9.08
CA ALA A 94 15.65 -0.68 8.89
C ALA A 94 15.69 -1.63 10.09
N LEU A 95 15.74 -1.11 11.31
CA LEU A 95 15.83 -1.93 12.51
C LEU A 95 14.49 -2.60 12.86
N LEU A 96 13.42 -1.81 12.98
CA LEU A 96 12.10 -2.32 13.36
C LEU A 96 11.54 -3.30 12.33
N LEU A 97 11.56 -2.88 11.07
CA LEU A 97 11.04 -3.74 9.99
C LEU A 97 12.00 -4.86 9.65
N GLY A 98 13.33 -4.67 9.78
CA GLY A 98 14.29 -5.76 9.66
C GLY A 98 14.00 -6.87 10.67
N MET A 99 13.80 -6.51 11.94
CA MET A 99 13.41 -7.46 12.98
C MET A 99 12.06 -8.16 12.66
N LEU A 100 11.08 -7.38 12.20
CA LEU A 100 9.77 -7.94 11.83
C LEU A 100 9.86 -8.87 10.62
N HIS A 101 10.69 -8.56 9.62
CA HIS A 101 10.93 -9.43 8.46
C HIS A 101 11.65 -10.72 8.86
N ILE A 102 12.61 -10.67 9.79
CA ILE A 102 13.27 -11.86 10.33
C ILE A 102 12.23 -12.73 11.07
N LEU A 103 11.38 -12.13 11.90
CA LEU A 103 10.31 -12.86 12.57
C LEU A 103 9.35 -13.51 11.58
N PHE A 104 8.93 -12.79 10.54
CA PHE A 104 8.09 -13.35 9.47
C PHE A 104 8.80 -14.47 8.71
N PHE A 105 10.09 -14.34 8.45
CA PHE A 105 10.87 -15.40 7.81
C PHE A 105 10.94 -16.69 8.64
N LEU A 106 11.14 -16.56 9.96
CA LEU A 106 11.20 -17.71 10.87
C LEU A 106 9.87 -18.48 10.97
N PHE A 107 8.74 -17.77 10.87
CA PHE A 107 7.40 -18.34 10.95
C PHE A 107 6.65 -18.31 9.62
N LEU A 108 7.37 -18.22 8.50
CA LEU A 108 6.75 -17.97 7.19
C LEU A 108 5.79 -19.10 6.80
N GLU A 109 6.21 -20.35 6.96
CA GLU A 109 5.39 -21.51 6.64
C GLU A 109 4.12 -21.57 7.51
N ASP A 110 4.25 -21.33 8.81
CA ASP A 110 3.11 -21.26 9.74
C ASP A 110 2.15 -20.14 9.37
N ILE A 111 2.67 -18.97 8.98
CA ILE A 111 1.86 -17.84 8.53
C ILE A 111 1.09 -18.20 7.25
N LEU A 112 1.71 -18.90 6.30
CA LEU A 112 1.05 -19.33 5.07
C LEU A 112 -0.05 -20.35 5.35
N TYR A 113 0.18 -21.33 6.25
CA TYR A 113 -0.86 -22.25 6.70
C TYR A 113 -1.99 -21.52 7.43
N LEU A 114 -1.67 -20.57 8.31
CA LEU A 114 -2.67 -19.73 8.98
C LEU A 114 -3.53 -18.97 7.97
N MET A 115 -2.94 -18.51 6.86
CA MET A 115 -3.66 -17.85 5.77
C MET A 115 -4.51 -18.81 4.93
N GLY A 116 -4.33 -20.11 5.09
CA GLY A 116 -5.12 -21.16 4.41
C GLY A 116 -4.39 -21.83 3.25
N ALA A 117 -3.06 -21.80 3.22
CA ALA A 117 -2.31 -22.61 2.29
C ALA A 117 -2.58 -24.10 2.53
N THR A 118 -2.58 -24.88 1.46
CA THR A 118 -2.74 -26.34 1.53
C THR A 118 -1.43 -27.03 1.17
N PRO A 119 -1.22 -28.30 1.59
CA PRO A 119 -0.02 -29.06 1.23
C PRO A 119 0.24 -29.13 -0.27
N ASP A 120 -0.81 -29.00 -1.10
CA ASP A 120 -0.73 -29.13 -2.55
C ASP A 120 0.11 -28.02 -3.20
N TYR A 121 0.19 -26.83 -2.59
CA TYR A 121 0.93 -25.70 -3.17
C TYR A 121 1.81 -24.95 -2.17
N ILE A 122 1.97 -25.43 -0.92
CA ILE A 122 2.80 -24.77 0.09
C ILE A 122 4.25 -24.61 -0.37
N SER A 123 4.82 -25.62 -1.06
CA SER A 123 6.18 -25.52 -1.60
C SER A 123 6.31 -24.38 -2.60
N LEU A 124 5.36 -24.25 -3.55
CA LEU A 124 5.33 -23.13 -4.49
C LEU A 124 5.15 -21.78 -3.79
N ALA A 125 4.33 -21.76 -2.71
CA ALA A 125 4.13 -20.55 -1.92
C ALA A 125 5.39 -20.13 -1.17
N MET A 126 6.17 -21.08 -0.63
CA MET A 126 7.47 -20.81 0.00
C MET A 126 8.51 -20.31 -1.01
N ASP A 127 8.60 -20.96 -2.20
CA ASP A 127 9.51 -20.55 -3.28
C ASP A 127 9.27 -19.10 -3.72
N TYR A 128 8.01 -18.63 -3.69
CA TYR A 128 7.65 -17.26 -3.97
C TYR A 128 7.90 -16.34 -2.77
N SER A 129 7.41 -16.74 -1.58
CA SER A 129 7.30 -15.85 -0.43
C SER A 129 8.65 -15.46 0.15
N VAL A 130 9.65 -16.35 0.11
CA VAL A 130 10.99 -16.06 0.63
C VAL A 130 11.67 -14.91 -0.12
N PRO A 131 11.82 -14.92 -1.45
CA PRO A 131 12.36 -13.75 -2.16
C PRO A 131 11.43 -12.53 -2.09
N ALA A 132 10.10 -12.73 -2.12
CA ALA A 132 9.14 -11.65 -2.03
C ALA A 132 9.20 -10.91 -0.67
N LEU A 133 9.59 -11.59 0.41
CA LEU A 133 9.85 -10.97 1.71
C LEU A 133 11.04 -10.01 1.64
N ILE A 134 12.12 -10.40 0.97
CA ILE A 134 13.29 -9.53 0.73
C ILE A 134 12.89 -8.29 -0.10
N ALA A 135 12.12 -8.51 -1.18
CA ALA A 135 11.60 -7.42 -2.00
C ALA A 135 10.73 -6.44 -1.19
N THR A 136 9.93 -6.96 -0.25
CA THR A 136 9.09 -6.16 0.64
C THR A 136 9.92 -5.29 1.58
N TYR A 137 11.05 -5.80 2.06
CA TYR A 137 11.98 -5.01 2.87
C TYR A 137 12.60 -3.85 2.07
N PHE A 138 13.07 -4.10 0.85
CA PHE A 138 13.58 -3.03 -0.03
C PHE A 138 12.50 -1.98 -0.36
N THR A 139 11.28 -2.45 -0.61
CA THR A 139 10.12 -1.56 -0.80
C THR A 139 9.88 -0.68 0.43
N SER A 140 9.99 -1.24 1.63
CA SER A 140 9.81 -0.52 2.89
C SER A 140 10.81 0.62 3.07
N LEU A 141 12.08 0.37 2.76
CA LEU A 141 13.13 1.39 2.79
C LEU A 141 12.90 2.46 1.72
N THR A 142 12.49 2.05 0.52
CA THR A 142 12.17 2.96 -0.59
C THR A 142 11.04 3.92 -0.21
N LEU A 143 9.99 3.43 0.46
CA LEU A 143 8.86 4.25 0.90
C LEU A 143 9.30 5.39 1.85
N ILE A 144 10.26 5.15 2.73
CA ILE A 144 10.80 6.20 3.62
C ILE A 144 11.56 7.26 2.82
N LEU A 145 12.36 6.85 1.85
CA LEU A 145 13.07 7.79 0.98
C LEU A 145 12.10 8.62 0.11
N GLN A 146 11.10 7.96 -0.47
CA GLN A 146 10.06 8.61 -1.27
C GLN A 146 9.16 9.54 -0.43
N ALA A 147 8.98 9.26 0.86
CA ALA A 147 8.23 10.13 1.77
C ALA A 147 8.81 11.54 1.86
N VAL A 148 10.14 11.67 1.79
CA VAL A 148 10.81 12.99 1.74
C VAL A 148 10.54 13.69 0.42
N GLN A 149 10.68 12.98 -0.71
CA GLN A 149 10.36 13.55 -2.02
C GLN A 149 8.90 14.01 -2.09
N LEU A 150 7.99 13.21 -1.53
CA LEU A 150 6.56 13.55 -1.46
C LEU A 150 6.32 14.78 -0.58
N GLY A 151 6.99 14.89 0.57
CA GLY A 151 6.91 16.05 1.46
C GLY A 151 7.32 17.36 0.77
N TYR A 152 8.25 17.29 -0.19
CA TYR A 152 8.64 18.41 -1.05
C TYR A 152 7.82 18.54 -2.34
N GLY A 153 6.77 17.75 -2.52
CA GLY A 153 5.92 17.79 -3.70
C GLY A 153 6.57 17.23 -4.99
N LYS A 154 7.70 16.51 -4.88
CA LYS A 154 8.43 15.92 -6.03
C LYS A 154 7.79 14.61 -6.54
N THR A 155 6.48 14.59 -6.73
CA THR A 155 5.72 13.40 -7.15
C THR A 155 6.14 12.84 -8.50
N ALA A 156 6.48 13.70 -9.45
CA ALA A 156 6.93 13.28 -10.79
C ALA A 156 8.24 12.47 -10.76
N VAL A 157 9.11 12.72 -9.78
CA VAL A 157 10.35 11.95 -9.59
C VAL A 157 10.02 10.55 -9.07
N ILE A 158 9.13 10.46 -8.08
CA ILE A 158 8.64 9.20 -7.52
C ILE A 158 8.01 8.35 -8.62
N MET A 159 7.14 8.96 -9.43
CA MET A 159 6.50 8.28 -10.56
C MET A 159 7.54 7.69 -11.52
N LYS A 160 8.52 8.49 -11.95
CA LYS A 160 9.55 8.03 -12.90
C LYS A 160 10.35 6.85 -12.36
N THR A 161 10.79 6.89 -11.11
CA THR A 161 11.55 5.79 -10.48
C THR A 161 10.72 4.54 -10.32
N ASN A 162 9.44 4.67 -9.92
CA ASN A 162 8.54 3.55 -9.76
C ASN A 162 8.18 2.90 -11.10
N VAL A 163 7.87 3.69 -12.12
CA VAL A 163 7.59 3.19 -13.48
C VAL A 163 8.82 2.47 -14.06
N ALA A 164 10.02 3.06 -13.92
CA ALA A 164 11.25 2.40 -14.37
C ALA A 164 11.48 1.06 -13.64
N GLY A 165 11.30 1.03 -12.30
CA GLY A 165 11.39 -0.19 -11.52
C GLY A 165 10.39 -1.27 -11.96
N ASN A 166 9.13 -0.88 -12.22
CA ASN A 166 8.12 -1.83 -12.69
C ASN A 166 8.39 -2.34 -14.12
N ILE A 167 8.90 -1.52 -15.02
CA ILE A 167 9.30 -1.98 -16.36
C ILE A 167 10.42 -3.03 -16.22
N ILE A 168 11.43 -2.77 -15.39
CA ILE A 168 12.49 -3.73 -15.09
C ILE A 168 11.90 -5.01 -14.49
N ASN A 169 10.94 -4.90 -13.58
CA ASN A 169 10.25 -6.05 -12.97
C ASN A 169 9.58 -6.90 -14.03
N VAL A 170 8.79 -6.34 -14.93
CA VAL A 170 8.10 -7.06 -16.01
C VAL A 170 9.09 -7.78 -16.92
N ILE A 171 10.19 -7.11 -17.31
CA ILE A 171 11.23 -7.72 -18.17
C ILE A 171 11.91 -8.88 -17.44
N LEU A 172 12.32 -8.68 -16.18
CA LEU A 172 12.99 -9.73 -15.40
C LEU A 172 12.06 -10.90 -15.11
N ASN A 173 10.80 -10.62 -14.78
CA ASN A 173 9.80 -11.67 -14.56
C ASN A 173 9.59 -12.51 -15.82
N PHE A 174 9.48 -11.87 -16.99
CA PHE A 174 9.36 -12.59 -18.25
C PHE A 174 10.57 -13.52 -18.50
N ILE A 175 11.78 -13.04 -18.26
CA ILE A 175 13.02 -13.83 -18.45
C ILE A 175 13.11 -14.97 -17.44
N LEU A 176 12.81 -14.71 -16.15
CA LEU A 176 13.01 -15.66 -15.06
C LEU A 176 11.88 -16.68 -14.92
N ILE A 177 10.63 -16.28 -15.21
CA ILE A 177 9.48 -17.21 -15.16
C ILE A 177 9.58 -18.24 -16.27
N PHE A 178 9.81 -17.79 -17.52
CA PHE A 178 9.75 -18.67 -18.70
C PHE A 178 11.10 -19.27 -19.09
N GLY A 179 12.21 -18.67 -18.63
CA GLY A 179 13.55 -19.07 -19.01
C GLY A 179 13.89 -18.62 -20.44
N ILE A 180 14.91 -17.78 -20.60
CA ILE A 180 15.33 -17.30 -21.92
C ILE A 180 16.86 -17.45 -22.06
N GLY A 181 17.30 -18.08 -23.13
CA GLY A 181 18.73 -18.29 -23.40
C GLY A 181 19.38 -19.16 -22.34
N PRO A 182 20.44 -18.71 -21.64
CA PRO A 182 21.14 -19.50 -20.63
C PRO A 182 20.40 -19.55 -19.26
N VAL A 183 19.33 -18.78 -19.11
CA VAL A 183 18.57 -18.68 -17.84
C VAL A 183 17.52 -19.80 -17.82
N PRO A 184 17.55 -20.71 -16.82
CA PRO A 184 16.52 -21.72 -16.68
C PRO A 184 15.18 -21.12 -16.27
N ALA A 185 14.07 -21.77 -16.67
CA ALA A 185 12.74 -21.39 -16.22
C ALA A 185 12.60 -21.64 -14.71
N MET A 186 12.33 -20.59 -13.95
CA MET A 186 12.21 -20.63 -12.48
C MET A 186 10.75 -20.56 -12.02
N GLY A 187 9.79 -20.41 -12.94
CA GLY A 187 8.37 -20.34 -12.62
C GLY A 187 8.05 -19.26 -11.57
N VAL A 188 7.34 -19.67 -10.52
CA VAL A 188 6.87 -18.75 -9.45
C VAL A 188 8.04 -18.09 -8.69
N ALA A 189 9.13 -18.84 -8.44
CA ALA A 189 10.32 -18.27 -7.80
C ALA A 189 10.95 -17.17 -8.67
N GLY A 190 10.94 -17.33 -10.00
CA GLY A 190 11.43 -16.35 -10.96
C GLY A 190 10.69 -15.00 -10.84
N ALA A 191 9.37 -15.01 -10.66
CA ALA A 191 8.57 -13.81 -10.45
C ALA A 191 8.99 -13.04 -9.18
N ALA A 192 9.25 -13.77 -8.10
CA ALA A 192 9.67 -13.15 -6.84
C ALA A 192 11.10 -12.60 -6.91
N ILE A 193 12.03 -13.34 -7.54
CA ILE A 193 13.41 -12.90 -7.74
C ILE A 193 13.47 -11.65 -8.65
N GLY A 194 12.69 -11.62 -9.74
CA GLY A 194 12.58 -10.43 -10.59
C GLY A 194 12.11 -9.22 -9.81
N THR A 195 11.16 -9.42 -8.90
CA THR A 195 10.67 -8.37 -7.99
C THR A 195 11.77 -7.89 -7.02
N VAL A 196 12.64 -8.77 -6.51
CA VAL A 196 13.78 -8.37 -5.66
C VAL A 196 14.70 -7.41 -6.41
N PHE A 197 15.12 -7.75 -7.62
CA PHE A 197 16.01 -6.90 -8.42
C PHE A 197 15.36 -5.56 -8.79
N ALA A 198 14.08 -5.57 -9.14
CA ALA A 198 13.35 -4.36 -9.49
C ALA A 198 13.19 -3.41 -8.29
N THR A 199 12.87 -3.95 -7.11
CA THR A 199 12.75 -3.14 -5.89
C THR A 199 14.10 -2.63 -5.41
N LEU A 200 15.16 -3.42 -5.53
CA LEU A 200 16.52 -2.99 -5.25
C LEU A 200 16.95 -1.86 -6.20
N PHE A 201 16.66 -1.97 -7.49
CA PHE A 201 16.91 -0.89 -8.44
C PHE A 201 16.17 0.39 -8.04
N THR A 202 14.88 0.29 -7.68
CA THR A 202 14.07 1.45 -7.27
C THR A 202 14.63 2.09 -6.00
N LEU A 203 15.09 1.30 -5.03
CA LEU A 203 15.74 1.79 -3.81
C LEU A 203 17.02 2.57 -4.13
N ILE A 204 17.91 1.99 -4.94
CA ILE A 204 19.19 2.61 -5.32
C ILE A 204 18.94 3.89 -6.13
N ALA A 205 18.05 3.86 -7.11
CA ALA A 205 17.71 5.02 -7.93
C ALA A 205 17.13 6.16 -7.07
N THR A 206 16.20 5.85 -6.17
CA THR A 206 15.63 6.85 -5.26
C THR A 206 16.69 7.45 -4.34
N ALA A 207 17.58 6.61 -3.76
CA ALA A 207 18.68 7.08 -2.91
C ALA A 207 19.68 7.95 -3.67
N ALA A 208 20.04 7.58 -4.89
CA ALA A 208 20.94 8.35 -5.76
C ALA A 208 20.37 9.74 -6.09
N ILE A 209 19.08 9.82 -6.42
CA ILE A 209 18.41 11.10 -6.68
C ILE A 209 18.41 11.99 -5.44
N LEU A 210 18.04 11.44 -4.26
CA LEU A 210 18.03 12.20 -3.01
C LEU A 210 19.44 12.67 -2.62
N ARG A 211 20.46 11.87 -2.93
CA ARG A 211 21.86 12.28 -2.72
C ARG A 211 22.23 13.43 -3.64
N GLY A 212 21.85 13.39 -4.92
CA GLY A 212 22.04 14.48 -5.89
C GLY A 212 21.31 15.75 -5.49
N ASP A 213 20.14 15.62 -4.87
CA ASP A 213 19.34 16.74 -4.36
C ASP A 213 19.88 17.32 -3.03
N GLY A 214 20.93 16.73 -2.43
CA GLY A 214 21.56 17.19 -1.20
C GLY A 214 20.83 16.80 0.10
N PHE A 215 19.92 15.80 0.07
CA PHE A 215 19.24 15.33 1.27
C PHE A 215 20.08 14.38 2.16
N PHE A 216 21.28 14.00 1.73
CA PHE A 216 22.24 13.25 2.55
C PHE A 216 23.29 14.15 3.23
N ALA A 217 22.95 15.43 3.50
CA ALA A 217 23.78 16.36 4.25
C ALA A 217 24.19 15.80 5.64
N GLU A 218 25.18 16.40 6.28
CA GLU A 218 25.66 15.97 7.61
C GLU A 218 24.54 16.10 8.66
N SER A 219 23.96 14.96 9.02
CA SER A 219 22.95 14.84 10.08
C SER A 219 23.02 13.44 10.68
N SER A 220 22.57 13.31 11.94
CA SER A 220 22.63 12.05 12.67
C SER A 220 21.63 11.03 12.15
N TYR A 221 22.04 9.77 12.09
CA TYR A 221 21.17 8.61 11.87
C TYR A 221 20.50 8.11 13.16
N VAL A 222 21.00 8.54 14.34
CA VAL A 222 20.50 8.05 15.63
C VAL A 222 19.22 8.79 16.00
N PRO A 223 18.09 8.05 16.17
CA PRO A 223 16.83 8.64 16.60
C PRO A 223 16.95 9.16 18.04
N ASP A 224 16.49 10.37 18.29
CA ASP A 224 16.44 11.02 19.60
C ASP A 224 15.03 11.08 20.17
N LYS A 225 14.91 11.50 21.43
CA LYS A 225 13.61 11.62 22.11
C LYS A 225 12.66 12.60 21.40
N ASP A 226 13.20 13.67 20.83
CA ASP A 226 12.40 14.69 20.13
C ASP A 226 11.84 14.14 18.81
N TYR A 227 12.59 13.31 18.11
CA TYR A 227 12.09 12.58 16.93
C TYR A 227 10.91 11.68 17.31
N PHE A 228 11.08 10.83 18.33
CA PHE A 228 10.00 9.93 18.76
C PHE A 228 8.77 10.69 19.26
N ARG A 229 8.94 11.78 19.99
CA ARG A 229 7.84 12.63 20.47
C ARG A 229 7.02 13.21 19.33
N GLN A 230 7.64 13.52 18.19
CA GLN A 230 6.97 14.09 17.03
C GLN A 230 6.32 13.01 16.15
N ILE A 231 7.00 11.86 15.95
CA ILE A 231 6.53 10.87 14.97
C ILE A 231 5.53 9.87 15.54
N LEU A 232 5.68 9.44 16.81
CA LEU A 232 4.86 8.37 17.40
C LEU A 232 3.35 8.68 17.43
N PRO A 233 2.90 9.90 17.79
CA PRO A 233 1.47 10.19 17.77
C PRO A 233 0.86 10.09 16.37
N ILE A 234 1.59 10.57 15.36
CA ILE A 234 1.16 10.55 13.96
C ILE A 234 1.18 9.10 13.45
N PHE A 235 2.27 8.39 13.69
CA PHE A 235 2.46 7.01 13.30
C PHE A 235 1.40 6.09 13.93
N GLY A 236 1.14 6.23 15.23
CA GLY A 236 0.14 5.44 15.95
C GLY A 236 -1.26 5.64 15.41
N SER A 237 -1.65 6.88 15.10
CA SER A 237 -2.95 7.18 14.51
C SER A 237 -3.12 6.54 13.12
N ILE A 238 -2.14 6.73 12.23
CA ILE A 238 -2.19 6.17 10.87
C ILE A 238 -2.11 4.64 10.90
N LEU A 239 -1.25 4.09 11.77
CA LEU A 239 -1.11 2.64 11.91
C LEU A 239 -2.39 2.00 12.44
N SER A 240 -3.07 2.63 13.39
CA SER A 240 -4.36 2.14 13.92
C SER A 240 -5.42 2.08 12.83
N GLU A 241 -5.51 3.10 12.00
CA GLU A 241 -6.45 3.15 10.87
C GLU A 241 -6.14 2.07 9.83
N GLN A 242 -4.92 2.08 9.28
CA GLN A 242 -4.50 1.12 8.26
C GLN A 242 -4.44 -0.31 8.77
N GLY A 243 -4.00 -0.51 10.02
CA GLY A 243 -3.93 -1.82 10.67
C GLY A 243 -5.29 -2.45 10.88
N SER A 244 -6.28 -1.65 11.29
CA SER A 244 -7.66 -2.12 11.44
C SER A 244 -8.25 -2.58 10.10
N GLU A 245 -8.09 -1.79 9.05
CA GLU A 245 -8.52 -2.16 7.71
C GLU A 245 -7.84 -3.45 7.25
N ARG A 246 -6.53 -3.56 7.50
CA ARG A 246 -5.74 -4.72 7.11
C ARG A 246 -6.15 -5.98 7.85
N ALA A 247 -6.48 -5.89 9.15
CA ALA A 247 -6.99 -7.01 9.93
C ALA A 247 -8.29 -7.58 9.33
N GLY A 248 -9.24 -6.72 8.94
CA GLY A 248 -10.46 -7.14 8.25
C GLY A 248 -10.19 -7.84 6.91
N MET A 249 -9.24 -7.32 6.13
CA MET A 249 -8.85 -7.92 4.85
C MET A 249 -8.14 -9.26 4.99
N VAL A 250 -7.33 -9.43 6.04
CA VAL A 250 -6.68 -10.72 6.37
C VAL A 250 -7.72 -11.79 6.66
N ILE A 251 -8.70 -11.49 7.52
CA ILE A 251 -9.79 -12.41 7.86
C ILE A 251 -10.60 -12.76 6.61
N PHE A 252 -10.98 -11.76 5.81
CA PHE A 252 -11.72 -11.95 4.58
C PHE A 252 -10.98 -12.84 3.58
N SER A 253 -9.69 -12.58 3.34
CA SER A 253 -8.84 -13.37 2.43
C SER A 253 -8.65 -14.81 2.94
N ARG A 254 -8.49 -14.99 4.27
CA ARG A 254 -8.40 -16.31 4.91
C ARG A 254 -9.66 -17.13 4.68
N MET A 255 -10.83 -16.51 4.81
CA MET A 255 -12.12 -17.18 4.54
C MET A 255 -12.25 -17.60 3.08
N ALA A 256 -11.81 -16.76 2.14
CA ALA A 256 -11.79 -17.11 0.71
C ALA A 256 -10.80 -18.25 0.41
N ALA A 257 -9.62 -18.24 1.04
CA ALA A 257 -8.61 -19.30 0.89
C ALA A 257 -9.10 -20.67 1.42
N GLY A 258 -9.98 -20.65 2.43
CA GLY A 258 -10.59 -21.85 2.99
C GLY A 258 -11.53 -22.60 2.04
N LEU A 259 -11.89 -22.01 0.89
CA LEU A 259 -12.68 -22.66 -0.18
C LEU A 259 -11.82 -23.57 -1.08
N GLY A 260 -10.51 -23.57 -0.90
CA GLY A 260 -9.56 -24.34 -1.70
C GLY A 260 -8.80 -23.54 -2.75
N PRO A 261 -7.77 -24.13 -3.39
CA PRO A 261 -6.83 -23.39 -4.25
C PRO A 261 -7.48 -22.80 -5.50
N ILE A 262 -8.39 -23.54 -6.16
CA ILE A 262 -9.04 -23.05 -7.39
C ILE A 262 -9.99 -21.88 -7.13
N PRO A 263 -10.95 -21.95 -6.17
CA PRO A 263 -11.76 -20.78 -5.82
C PRO A 263 -10.93 -19.60 -5.34
N PHE A 264 -9.85 -19.84 -4.60
CA PHE A 264 -8.95 -18.77 -4.13
C PHE A 264 -8.18 -18.11 -5.28
N ALA A 265 -7.71 -18.87 -6.27
CA ALA A 265 -7.08 -18.31 -7.47
C ALA A 265 -8.07 -17.40 -8.24
N ILE A 266 -9.32 -17.86 -8.43
CA ILE A 266 -10.38 -17.05 -9.06
C ILE A 266 -10.63 -15.77 -8.25
N HIS A 267 -10.76 -15.89 -6.93
CA HIS A 267 -10.93 -14.72 -6.03
C HIS A 267 -9.79 -13.72 -6.22
N SER A 268 -8.54 -14.18 -6.28
CA SER A 268 -7.36 -13.33 -6.43
C SER A 268 -7.32 -12.57 -7.75
N VAL A 269 -7.69 -13.22 -8.86
CA VAL A 269 -7.80 -12.55 -10.16
C VAL A 269 -8.90 -11.49 -10.14
N CYS A 270 -10.06 -11.81 -9.56
CA CYS A 270 -11.15 -10.85 -9.42
C CYS A 270 -10.76 -9.66 -8.52
N MET A 271 -10.05 -9.90 -7.41
CA MET A 271 -9.53 -8.82 -6.54
C MET A 271 -8.54 -7.93 -7.30
N ASN A 272 -7.65 -8.50 -8.11
CA ASN A 272 -6.74 -7.71 -8.92
C ASN A 272 -7.47 -6.79 -9.92
N ILE A 273 -8.58 -7.24 -10.52
CA ILE A 273 -9.44 -6.40 -11.36
C ILE A 273 -10.08 -5.27 -10.53
N CYS A 274 -10.52 -5.56 -9.30
CA CYS A 274 -11.05 -4.54 -8.40
C CYS A 274 -9.97 -3.51 -8.00
N ASP A 275 -8.74 -3.93 -7.79
CA ASP A 275 -7.64 -3.05 -7.43
C ASP A 275 -7.29 -2.06 -8.55
N ILE A 276 -7.50 -2.42 -9.83
CA ILE A 276 -7.29 -1.52 -10.98
C ILE A 276 -8.15 -0.26 -10.87
N TYR A 277 -9.45 -0.40 -10.65
CA TYR A 277 -10.30 0.78 -10.51
C TYR A 277 -10.12 1.48 -9.16
N TRP A 278 -9.79 0.74 -8.10
CA TRP A 278 -9.53 1.31 -6.77
C TRP A 278 -8.33 2.25 -6.78
N ASP A 279 -7.22 1.84 -7.38
CA ASP A 279 -6.01 2.68 -7.48
C ASP A 279 -6.23 3.91 -8.37
N PHE A 280 -7.02 3.77 -9.44
CA PHE A 280 -7.43 4.91 -10.25
C PHE A 280 -8.23 5.94 -9.43
N ILE A 281 -9.20 5.50 -8.63
CA ILE A 281 -10.02 6.38 -7.79
C ILE A 281 -9.18 7.00 -6.65
N THR A 282 -8.28 6.24 -6.03
CA THR A 282 -7.42 6.76 -4.95
C THR A 282 -6.47 7.86 -5.42
N GLY A 283 -6.13 7.90 -6.70
CA GLY A 283 -5.40 9.01 -7.32
C GLY A 283 -6.13 10.36 -7.17
N PHE A 284 -7.45 10.36 -7.39
CA PHE A 284 -8.30 11.55 -7.14
C PHE A 284 -8.37 11.90 -5.66
N GLY A 285 -8.43 10.90 -4.78
CA GLY A 285 -8.40 11.10 -3.32
C GLY A 285 -7.10 11.77 -2.85
N LYS A 286 -5.95 11.34 -3.37
CA LYS A 286 -4.64 11.95 -3.09
C LYS A 286 -4.60 13.41 -3.55
N ALA A 287 -5.08 13.69 -4.75
CA ALA A 287 -5.14 15.06 -5.28
C ALA A 287 -6.07 15.96 -4.44
N SER A 288 -7.22 15.44 -4.00
CA SER A 288 -8.13 16.16 -3.10
C SER A 288 -7.46 16.49 -1.78
N MET A 289 -6.71 15.56 -1.20
CA MET A 289 -5.96 15.77 0.05
C MET A 289 -4.88 16.85 -0.12
N VAL A 290 -4.13 16.83 -1.21
CA VAL A 290 -3.10 17.85 -1.51
C VAL A 290 -3.73 19.22 -1.70
N THR A 291 -4.80 19.31 -2.51
CA THR A 291 -5.48 20.59 -2.80
C THR A 291 -6.14 21.16 -1.55
N ALA A 292 -6.80 20.34 -0.73
CA ALA A 292 -7.36 20.76 0.54
C ALA A 292 -6.28 21.22 1.53
N GLY A 293 -5.16 20.49 1.62
CA GLY A 293 -4.03 20.88 2.47
C GLY A 293 -3.40 22.21 2.08
N GLN A 294 -3.32 22.49 0.78
CA GLN A 294 -2.81 23.78 0.26
C GLN A 294 -3.80 24.93 0.46
N SER A 295 -5.12 24.66 0.41
CA SER A 295 -6.16 25.69 0.48
C SER A 295 -6.59 26.03 1.91
N CYS A 296 -6.61 25.04 2.80
CA CYS A 296 -7.13 25.18 4.17
C CYS A 296 -6.04 25.45 5.22
N GLY A 297 -4.77 25.50 4.81
CA GLY A 297 -3.69 25.60 5.78
C GLY A 297 -3.61 24.36 6.69
N ARG A 298 -2.94 24.48 7.83
CA ARG A 298 -2.59 23.39 8.75
C ARG A 298 -3.76 22.84 9.61
N GLY A 299 -5.01 22.95 9.16
CA GLY A 299 -6.18 22.48 9.89
C GLY A 299 -6.17 20.96 10.10
N SER A 300 -6.41 20.52 11.33
CA SER A 300 -6.58 19.11 11.68
C SER A 300 -7.81 18.54 10.98
N GLY A 301 -7.62 17.75 9.94
CA GLY A 301 -8.72 17.05 9.28
C GLY A 301 -9.44 16.11 10.26
N ARG A 302 -10.76 15.96 10.12
CA ARG A 302 -11.57 15.00 10.88
C ARG A 302 -11.32 13.56 10.44
N THR A 303 -10.09 13.12 10.59
CA THR A 303 -9.66 11.76 10.22
C THR A 303 -10.28 10.70 11.13
N ALA A 304 -10.58 11.05 12.39
CA ALA A 304 -11.13 10.11 13.37
C ALA A 304 -12.53 9.59 12.99
N GLU A 305 -13.40 10.43 12.43
CA GLU A 305 -14.76 10.02 12.02
C GLU A 305 -14.68 9.08 10.80
N VAL A 306 -13.78 9.37 9.85
CA VAL A 306 -13.53 8.53 8.67
C VAL A 306 -12.92 7.19 9.09
N ALA A 307 -11.94 7.21 9.99
CA ALA A 307 -11.33 6.01 10.55
C ALA A 307 -12.36 5.13 11.28
N ALA A 308 -13.27 5.72 12.06
CA ALA A 308 -14.27 4.98 12.81
C ALA A 308 -15.24 4.21 11.90
N TYR A 309 -15.80 4.83 10.87
CA TYR A 309 -16.72 4.09 10.00
C TYR A 309 -16.00 3.09 9.07
N SER A 310 -14.75 3.37 8.67
CA SER A 310 -13.92 2.42 7.92
C SER A 310 -13.59 1.21 8.78
N PHE A 311 -13.24 1.41 10.05
CA PHE A 311 -13.04 0.33 11.02
C PHE A 311 -14.28 -0.54 11.15
N PHE A 312 -15.44 0.07 11.39
CA PHE A 312 -16.69 -0.69 11.54
C PHE A 312 -17.04 -1.49 10.28
N SER A 313 -16.91 -0.88 9.12
CA SER A 313 -17.28 -1.51 7.84
C SER A 313 -16.32 -2.64 7.46
N VAL A 314 -15.02 -2.38 7.37
CA VAL A 314 -14.04 -3.35 6.86
C VAL A 314 -13.66 -4.39 7.90
N THR A 315 -13.46 -3.96 9.16
CA THR A 315 -12.91 -4.84 10.20
C THR A 315 -13.99 -5.71 10.87
N LEU A 316 -15.21 -5.21 10.98
CA LEU A 316 -16.30 -5.94 11.63
C LEU A 316 -17.35 -6.44 10.65
N LEU A 317 -17.97 -5.53 9.89
CA LEU A 317 -19.12 -5.87 9.06
C LEU A 317 -18.75 -6.85 7.94
N ARG A 318 -17.65 -6.59 7.20
CA ARG A 318 -17.24 -7.44 6.08
C ARG A 318 -16.95 -8.89 6.52
N PRO A 319 -16.11 -9.18 7.54
CA PRO A 319 -15.88 -10.56 7.99
C PRO A 319 -17.15 -11.25 8.52
N ILE A 320 -18.01 -10.52 9.26
CA ILE A 320 -19.27 -11.05 9.77
C ILE A 320 -20.20 -11.45 8.62
N MET A 321 -20.41 -10.55 7.64
CA MET A 321 -21.25 -10.84 6.47
C MET A 321 -20.66 -11.95 5.61
N THR A 322 -19.33 -11.99 5.46
CA THR A 322 -18.65 -13.07 4.75
C THR A 322 -18.90 -14.42 5.45
N GLY A 323 -18.75 -14.46 6.77
CA GLY A 323 -19.03 -15.67 7.55
C GLY A 323 -20.49 -16.13 7.43
N LEU A 324 -21.42 -15.20 7.51
CA LEU A 324 -22.85 -15.49 7.35
C LEU A 324 -23.17 -16.04 5.96
N PHE A 325 -22.69 -15.40 4.90
CA PHE A 325 -22.99 -15.82 3.52
C PHE A 325 -22.24 -17.11 3.15
N LEU A 326 -21.00 -17.26 3.59
CA LEU A 326 -20.17 -18.42 3.29
C LEU A 326 -20.62 -19.66 4.06
N TYR A 327 -20.70 -19.56 5.40
CA TYR A 327 -20.96 -20.69 6.29
C TYR A 327 -22.43 -20.82 6.67
N GLY A 328 -23.15 -19.69 6.87
CA GLY A 328 -24.57 -19.71 7.25
C GLY A 328 -25.49 -20.08 6.10
N PHE A 329 -25.29 -19.46 4.93
CA PHE A 329 -26.10 -19.71 3.72
C PHE A 329 -25.46 -20.67 2.72
N GLY A 330 -24.18 -21.06 2.91
CA GLY A 330 -23.49 -22.01 2.03
C GLY A 330 -23.25 -21.50 0.61
N LEU A 331 -23.19 -20.16 0.39
CA LEU A 331 -23.11 -19.56 -0.93
C LEU A 331 -21.69 -19.65 -1.56
N GLY A 332 -20.73 -20.25 -0.89
CA GLY A 332 -19.36 -20.40 -1.39
C GLY A 332 -18.73 -19.07 -1.78
N LEU A 333 -17.98 -19.04 -2.88
CA LEU A 333 -17.28 -17.84 -3.36
C LEU A 333 -18.23 -16.68 -3.66
N THR A 334 -19.45 -16.95 -4.17
CA THR A 334 -20.47 -15.93 -4.42
C THR A 334 -20.83 -15.18 -3.14
N GLY A 335 -20.95 -15.88 -2.00
CA GLY A 335 -21.24 -15.26 -0.70
C GLY A 335 -20.12 -14.32 -0.24
N VAL A 336 -18.85 -14.69 -0.48
CA VAL A 336 -17.68 -13.84 -0.19
C VAL A 336 -17.79 -12.51 -0.98
N TRP A 337 -18.14 -12.58 -2.27
CA TRP A 337 -18.29 -11.40 -3.12
C TRP A 337 -19.51 -10.56 -2.78
N MET A 338 -20.63 -11.18 -2.40
CA MET A 338 -21.82 -10.45 -1.93
C MET A 338 -21.51 -9.62 -0.66
N ALA A 339 -20.75 -10.17 0.27
CA ALA A 339 -20.32 -9.44 1.46
C ALA A 339 -19.47 -8.22 1.11
N LEU A 340 -18.55 -8.35 0.15
CA LEU A 340 -17.73 -7.24 -0.34
C LEU A 340 -18.57 -6.14 -0.97
N VAL A 341 -19.52 -6.48 -1.84
CA VAL A 341 -20.40 -5.52 -2.50
C VAL A 341 -21.25 -4.77 -1.47
N LEU A 342 -21.83 -5.49 -0.50
CA LEU A 342 -22.65 -4.90 0.56
C LEU A 342 -21.86 -3.90 1.40
N ASP A 343 -20.65 -4.27 1.81
CA ASP A 343 -19.73 -3.37 2.53
C ASP A 343 -19.43 -2.09 1.74
N GLN A 344 -19.13 -2.20 0.45
CA GLN A 344 -18.88 -1.05 -0.42
C GLN A 344 -20.12 -0.13 -0.57
N MET A 345 -21.31 -0.71 -0.69
CA MET A 345 -22.55 0.05 -0.74
C MET A 345 -22.81 0.82 0.56
N ILE A 346 -22.56 0.21 1.72
CA ILE A 346 -22.70 0.86 3.03
C ILE A 346 -21.71 2.02 3.14
N ARG A 347 -20.44 1.81 2.77
CA ARG A 347 -19.44 2.87 2.79
C ARG A 347 -19.79 4.03 1.86
N ALA A 348 -20.24 3.76 0.65
CA ALA A 348 -20.69 4.78 -0.29
C ALA A 348 -21.88 5.59 0.29
N THR A 349 -22.85 4.91 0.88
CA THR A 349 -24.01 5.55 1.50
C THR A 349 -23.59 6.44 2.69
N CYS A 350 -22.72 5.95 3.56
CA CYS A 350 -22.16 6.74 4.67
C CYS A 350 -21.40 7.97 4.16
N ALA A 351 -20.57 7.82 3.14
CA ALA A 351 -19.81 8.93 2.55
C ALA A 351 -20.75 10.00 1.96
N ILE A 352 -21.79 9.59 1.21
CA ILE A 352 -22.79 10.52 0.66
C ILE A 352 -23.54 11.24 1.78
N TYR A 353 -23.95 10.53 2.84
CA TYR A 353 -24.62 11.11 3.98
C TYR A 353 -23.72 12.17 4.67
N PHE A 354 -22.46 11.85 4.91
CA PHE A 354 -21.47 12.76 5.47
C PHE A 354 -21.28 14.02 4.61
N MET A 355 -21.11 13.84 3.30
CA MET A 355 -20.97 14.95 2.36
C MET A 355 -22.20 15.88 2.38
N ARG A 356 -23.40 15.31 2.40
CA ARG A 356 -24.64 16.08 2.50
C ARG A 356 -24.75 16.85 3.83
N LYS A 357 -24.36 16.21 4.94
CA LYS A 357 -24.34 16.84 6.27
C LYS A 357 -23.33 17.99 6.34
N LEU A 358 -22.14 17.83 5.75
CA LEU A 358 -21.14 18.90 5.66
C LEU A 358 -21.64 20.06 4.80
N LYS A 359 -22.22 19.78 3.64
CA LYS A 359 -22.79 20.80 2.75
C LYS A 359 -23.92 21.58 3.45
N ALA A 360 -24.76 20.92 4.25
CA ALA A 360 -25.86 21.57 5.00
C ALA A 360 -25.36 22.46 6.15
N ARG A 361 -24.15 22.23 6.70
CA ARG A 361 -23.55 23.09 7.75
C ARG A 361 -22.96 24.40 7.23
N GLY A 362 -22.76 24.53 5.92
CA GLY A 362 -22.12 25.67 5.26
C GLY A 362 -20.57 25.63 5.40
N TRP A 363 -19.88 25.91 4.30
CA TRP A 363 -18.42 25.86 4.25
C TRP A 363 -17.75 26.87 5.19
N ASP A 364 -18.33 28.04 5.36
CA ASP A 364 -17.78 29.13 6.21
C ASP A 364 -17.72 28.73 7.69
N ARG A 365 -18.73 28.00 8.21
CA ARG A 365 -18.71 27.47 9.58
C ARG A 365 -17.70 26.35 9.76
N ILE A 366 -17.55 25.48 8.74
CA ILE A 366 -16.58 24.37 8.79
C ILE A 366 -15.14 24.91 8.82
N LEU A 367 -14.86 25.96 8.03
CA LEU A 367 -13.56 26.64 8.02
C LEU A 367 -13.29 27.39 9.34
N ALA A 368 -14.30 27.97 9.96
CA ALA A 368 -14.17 28.63 11.27
C ALA A 368 -13.94 27.63 12.43
N ASP A 369 -14.53 26.42 12.37
CA ASP A 369 -14.30 25.34 13.35
C ASP A 369 -12.93 24.66 13.17
N MET A 370 -12.23 24.93 12.06
CA MET A 370 -10.90 24.36 11.71
C MET A 370 -9.75 25.36 11.97
N ALA A 371 -10.05 26.65 12.17
CA ALA A 371 -9.08 27.70 12.51
C ALA A 371 -8.84 27.78 14.02
#